data_a96c3ea87089b49cb47aaf3ae1cabfab
#
_entry.id   a96c3ea87089b49cb47aaf3ae1cabfab
#
_cell.length_a   1.000
_cell.length_b   1.000
_cell.length_c   1.000
_cell.angle_alpha   90.00
_cell.angle_beta   90.00
_cell.angle_gamma   90.00
#
_symmetry.space_group_name_H-M   'P 1'
#
loop_
_entity.id
_entity.type
_entity.pdbx_description
1 polymer ?
#
loop_
_entity_poly.entity_id
_entity_poly.type
_entity_poly.pdbx_seq_one_letter_code
_entity_poly.pdbx_strand_id
1 'polypeptide(L)'
;MTSYKSNTPSNEPLTLVTLLKALGHEPVSINGDEFQYASVFGKRTNNKVVLTVNQQFKSWFDSSLGKGGNLMDFARTYWPHLSPERIEEKLREIQLQSAKKDRPLRKRKATKIPDYHVARTRPLGYNNEVTDFLMESGLWELADLNIREVYYYVIDQKGNRKDFCAAGWMNENGGWEVRAQNYTGCIGTKGMTFISASETVLAIFPEYVDYLKRRNDKHLHYASVLILNHPDFLSAALKRASHFEKVLLYIDETRNGYQSATEAFTEKLPHTEVISL
;
A
#
# COMPACT_ATOMS: atom_id res chain seq x y z
N MET A 1 38.06 8.34 -15.50
CA MET A 1 37.18 9.43 -15.94
C MET A 1 35.78 8.87 -16.12
N THR A 2 34.95 8.97 -15.10
CA THR A 2 33.56 8.47 -15.09
C THR A 2 32.64 9.61 -15.48
N SER A 3 32.09 9.52 -16.66
CA SER A 3 31.13 10.48 -17.22
C SER A 3 29.81 10.42 -16.45
N TYR A 4 29.50 11.43 -15.68
CA TYR A 4 28.17 11.68 -15.11
C TYR A 4 27.22 12.06 -16.24
N LYS A 5 26.30 11.14 -16.63
CA LYS A 5 25.14 11.50 -17.43
C LYS A 5 24.17 12.30 -16.56
N SER A 6 24.05 13.58 -16.83
CA SER A 6 23.04 14.47 -16.27
C SER A 6 21.64 13.97 -16.70
N ASN A 7 20.86 13.48 -15.74
CA ASN A 7 19.43 13.18 -15.90
C ASN A 7 18.63 14.49 -15.86
N THR A 8 18.56 15.21 -16.97
CA THR A 8 17.52 16.21 -17.20
C THR A 8 16.19 15.50 -17.44
N PRO A 9 15.07 15.93 -16.81
CA PRO A 9 13.77 15.39 -17.13
C PRO A 9 13.46 15.64 -18.61
N SER A 10 12.94 14.63 -19.31
CA SER A 10 12.54 14.76 -20.72
C SER A 10 11.48 15.86 -20.83
N ASN A 11 11.87 16.97 -21.45
CA ASN A 11 11.05 18.16 -21.64
C ASN A 11 10.27 18.01 -22.96
N GLU A 12 9.59 16.86 -23.14
CA GLU A 12 8.74 16.67 -24.30
C GLU A 12 7.51 17.58 -24.18
N PRO A 13 7.16 18.31 -25.23
CA PRO A 13 6.01 19.19 -25.23
C PRO A 13 4.72 18.36 -25.12
N LEU A 14 3.74 18.87 -24.35
CA LEU A 14 2.43 18.26 -24.21
C LEU A 14 1.76 18.15 -25.61
N THR A 15 1.34 16.93 -25.98
CA THR A 15 0.62 16.69 -27.23
C THR A 15 -0.89 16.58 -26.98
N LEU A 16 -1.72 16.74 -28.04
CA LEU A 16 -3.17 16.55 -27.95
C LEU A 16 -3.54 15.15 -27.48
N VAL A 17 -2.83 14.13 -27.96
CA VAL A 17 -3.06 12.72 -27.54
C VAL A 17 -2.75 12.52 -26.07
N THR A 18 -1.63 13.07 -25.58
CA THR A 18 -1.27 13.01 -24.14
C THR A 18 -2.24 13.81 -23.29
N LEU A 19 -2.72 14.95 -23.75
CA LEU A 19 -3.74 15.73 -23.07
C LEU A 19 -5.06 14.94 -22.95
N LEU A 20 -5.57 14.39 -24.05
CA LEU A 20 -6.81 13.60 -24.06
C LEU A 20 -6.71 12.39 -23.13
N LYS A 21 -5.59 11.68 -23.15
CA LYS A 21 -5.32 10.55 -22.24
C LYS A 21 -5.31 10.99 -20.76
N ALA A 22 -4.70 12.12 -20.46
CA ALA A 22 -4.69 12.68 -19.10
C ALA A 22 -6.10 13.10 -18.62
N LEU A 23 -6.97 13.49 -19.55
CA LEU A 23 -8.38 13.83 -19.29
C LEU A 23 -9.30 12.58 -19.24
N GLY A 24 -8.73 11.37 -19.40
CA GLY A 24 -9.49 10.10 -19.34
C GLY A 24 -10.20 9.72 -20.63
N HIS A 25 -9.81 10.32 -21.79
CA HIS A 25 -10.34 9.96 -23.09
C HIS A 25 -9.37 9.01 -23.80
N GLU A 26 -9.85 7.82 -24.16
CA GLU A 26 -9.10 6.85 -24.96
C GLU A 26 -9.58 6.88 -26.41
N PRO A 27 -8.68 6.68 -27.40
CA PRO A 27 -9.07 6.64 -28.80
C PRO A 27 -9.89 5.38 -29.11
N VAL A 28 -10.91 5.54 -29.94
CA VAL A 28 -11.74 4.43 -30.46
C VAL A 28 -11.00 3.69 -31.57
N SER A 29 -10.23 4.41 -32.38
CA SER A 29 -9.38 3.82 -33.45
C SER A 29 -8.12 4.65 -33.64
N ILE A 30 -7.07 4.01 -34.16
CA ILE A 30 -5.76 4.61 -34.46
C ILE A 30 -5.33 4.14 -35.85
N ASN A 31 -5.09 5.10 -36.74
CA ASN A 31 -4.61 4.85 -38.10
C ASN A 31 -3.34 5.69 -38.32
N GLY A 32 -2.16 5.10 -38.08
CA GLY A 32 -0.89 5.84 -38.14
C GLY A 32 -0.85 6.99 -37.14
N ASP A 33 -0.70 8.22 -37.65
CA ASP A 33 -0.67 9.45 -36.84
C ASP A 33 -2.07 10.04 -36.56
N GLU A 34 -3.14 9.39 -37.02
CA GLU A 34 -4.51 9.81 -36.81
C GLU A 34 -5.19 9.01 -35.71
N PHE A 35 -5.66 9.71 -34.69
CA PHE A 35 -6.35 9.19 -33.52
C PHE A 35 -7.82 9.64 -33.55
N GLN A 36 -8.74 8.69 -33.50
CA GLN A 36 -10.17 8.95 -33.54
C GLN A 36 -10.81 8.70 -32.18
N TYR A 37 -11.60 9.66 -31.73
CA TYR A 37 -12.26 9.63 -30.42
C TYR A 37 -13.78 9.77 -30.56
N ALA A 38 -14.50 9.24 -29.59
CA ALA A 38 -15.91 9.62 -29.38
C ALA A 38 -15.98 11.09 -28.98
N SER A 39 -17.20 11.66 -28.95
CA SER A 39 -17.38 13.07 -28.56
C SER A 39 -16.81 13.32 -27.15
N VAL A 40 -15.94 14.33 -27.02
CA VAL A 40 -15.32 14.78 -25.76
C VAL A 40 -15.91 16.09 -25.25
N PHE A 41 -16.70 16.81 -26.07
CA PHE A 41 -17.24 18.15 -25.78
C PHE A 41 -18.71 18.16 -25.37
N GLY A 42 -19.41 17.03 -25.26
CA GLY A 42 -20.83 17.00 -24.98
C GLY A 42 -21.33 15.74 -24.28
N LYS A 43 -22.65 15.64 -24.08
CA LYS A 43 -23.29 14.46 -23.53
C LYS A 43 -22.98 13.25 -24.43
N ARG A 44 -22.50 12.14 -23.83
CA ARG A 44 -22.23 10.88 -24.51
C ARG A 44 -23.43 10.46 -25.37
N THR A 45 -23.37 10.69 -26.65
CA THR A 45 -24.26 10.13 -27.65
C THR A 45 -23.53 9.03 -28.38
N ASN A 46 -23.94 7.79 -28.09
CA ASN A 46 -23.64 6.57 -28.86
C ASN A 46 -22.26 6.52 -29.54
N ASN A 47 -21.21 6.14 -28.89
CA ASN A 47 -19.87 5.72 -29.39
C ASN A 47 -19.47 6.14 -30.84
N LYS A 48 -20.15 7.16 -31.39
CA LYS A 48 -19.88 7.66 -32.73
C LYS A 48 -18.59 8.47 -32.70
N VAL A 49 -17.64 8.10 -33.52
CA VAL A 49 -16.41 8.85 -33.74
C VAL A 49 -16.76 10.22 -34.31
N VAL A 50 -16.36 11.27 -33.63
CA VAL A 50 -16.62 12.66 -34.04
C VAL A 50 -15.38 13.54 -33.93
N LEU A 51 -14.43 13.21 -33.07
CA LEU A 51 -13.19 13.95 -32.87
C LEU A 51 -12.02 13.18 -33.52
N THR A 52 -11.32 13.83 -34.44
CA THR A 52 -10.09 13.33 -35.05
C THR A 52 -8.91 14.20 -34.59
N VAL A 53 -7.82 13.57 -34.17
CA VAL A 53 -6.56 14.21 -33.79
C VAL A 53 -5.46 13.70 -34.70
N ASN A 54 -4.78 14.60 -35.39
CA ASN A 54 -3.61 14.28 -36.19
C ASN A 54 -2.34 14.69 -35.43
N GLN A 55 -1.52 13.71 -35.07
CA GLN A 55 -0.32 13.95 -34.27
C GLN A 55 0.80 14.61 -35.06
N GLN A 56 0.95 14.28 -36.34
CA GLN A 56 1.95 14.88 -37.22
C GLN A 56 1.71 16.38 -37.40
N PHE A 57 0.45 16.77 -37.66
CA PHE A 57 0.07 18.18 -37.85
C PHE A 57 -0.27 18.90 -36.56
N LYS A 58 -0.23 18.19 -35.41
CA LYS A 58 -0.57 18.72 -34.06
C LYS A 58 -1.93 19.40 -34.05
N SER A 59 -2.90 18.87 -34.79
CA SER A 59 -4.22 19.45 -35.01
C SER A 59 -5.33 18.49 -34.63
N TRP A 60 -6.49 19.05 -34.34
CA TRP A 60 -7.72 18.32 -34.06
C TRP A 60 -8.87 18.89 -34.88
N PHE A 61 -9.88 18.07 -35.13
CA PHE A 61 -11.15 18.49 -35.73
C PHE A 61 -12.28 17.66 -35.13
N ASP A 62 -13.32 18.35 -34.66
CA ASP A 62 -14.58 17.73 -34.22
C ASP A 62 -15.68 17.99 -35.24
N SER A 63 -16.14 16.92 -35.88
CA SER A 63 -17.16 16.99 -36.96
C SER A 63 -18.54 17.37 -36.41
N SER A 64 -18.83 17.14 -35.15
CA SER A 64 -20.12 17.47 -34.52
C SER A 64 -20.22 18.96 -34.19
N LEU A 65 -19.09 19.57 -33.85
CA LEU A 65 -19.01 21.01 -33.54
C LEU A 65 -18.63 21.84 -34.74
N GLY A 66 -18.12 21.22 -35.81
CA GLY A 66 -17.54 21.94 -36.95
C GLY A 66 -16.32 22.79 -36.59
N LYS A 67 -15.61 22.42 -35.52
CA LYS A 67 -14.46 23.16 -34.96
C LYS A 67 -13.20 22.32 -34.99
N GLY A 68 -12.07 23.00 -35.09
CA GLY A 68 -10.75 22.39 -35.06
C GLY A 68 -9.68 23.43 -34.73
N GLY A 69 -8.44 22.98 -34.62
CA GLY A 69 -7.32 23.86 -34.34
C GLY A 69 -6.14 23.14 -33.69
N ASN A 70 -5.34 23.88 -32.93
CA ASN A 70 -4.18 23.39 -32.20
C ASN A 70 -4.52 23.00 -30.73
N LEU A 71 -3.50 22.67 -29.95
CA LEU A 71 -3.65 22.30 -28.53
C LEU A 71 -4.35 23.38 -27.69
N MET A 72 -4.02 24.65 -27.92
CA MET A 72 -4.62 25.77 -27.17
C MET A 72 -6.08 25.98 -27.57
N ASP A 73 -6.41 25.82 -28.84
CA ASP A 73 -7.80 25.92 -29.33
C ASP A 73 -8.66 24.78 -28.76
N PHE A 74 -8.07 23.58 -28.64
CA PHE A 74 -8.72 22.47 -27.96
C PHE A 74 -8.99 22.80 -26.49
N ALA A 75 -7.99 23.28 -25.77
CA ALA A 75 -8.10 23.60 -24.34
C ALA A 75 -9.13 24.70 -24.08
N ARG A 76 -9.21 25.73 -24.92
CA ARG A 76 -10.24 26.79 -24.85
C ARG A 76 -11.65 26.25 -25.11
N THR A 77 -11.78 25.31 -26.03
CA THR A 77 -13.06 24.67 -26.33
C THR A 77 -13.49 23.71 -25.22
N TYR A 78 -12.53 23.02 -24.61
CA TYR A 78 -12.79 22.05 -23.54
C TYR A 78 -13.09 22.72 -22.19
N TRP A 79 -12.44 23.86 -21.92
CA TRP A 79 -12.65 24.67 -20.68
C TRP A 79 -13.12 26.09 -20.99
N PRO A 80 -14.33 26.27 -21.51
CA PRO A 80 -14.80 27.58 -21.98
C PRO A 80 -14.96 28.61 -20.85
N HIS A 81 -14.99 28.17 -19.60
CA HIS A 81 -15.17 29.04 -18.42
C HIS A 81 -13.85 29.51 -17.80
N LEU A 82 -12.70 29.02 -18.27
CA LEU A 82 -11.41 29.39 -17.73
C LEU A 82 -10.78 30.53 -18.53
N SER A 83 -10.04 31.42 -17.82
CA SER A 83 -9.23 32.45 -18.48
C SER A 83 -8.03 31.82 -19.19
N PRO A 84 -7.46 32.48 -20.20
CA PRO A 84 -6.29 31.96 -20.93
C PRO A 84 -5.12 31.59 -20.00
N GLU A 85 -4.86 32.39 -18.96
CA GLU A 85 -3.78 32.18 -17.98
C GLU A 85 -4.02 30.87 -17.18
N ARG A 86 -5.26 30.66 -16.77
CA ARG A 86 -5.66 29.44 -16.04
C ARG A 86 -5.61 28.18 -16.92
N ILE A 87 -5.89 28.32 -18.20
CA ILE A 87 -5.74 27.23 -19.16
C ILE A 87 -4.26 26.84 -19.32
N GLU A 88 -3.37 27.83 -19.45
CA GLU A 88 -1.93 27.57 -19.53
C GLU A 88 -1.37 26.90 -18.26
N GLU A 89 -1.77 27.38 -17.10
CA GLU A 89 -1.40 26.77 -15.82
C GLU A 89 -1.83 25.31 -15.76
N LYS A 90 -3.06 25.01 -16.13
CA LYS A 90 -3.62 23.66 -16.17
C LYS A 90 -2.92 22.74 -17.15
N LEU A 91 -2.55 23.23 -18.33
CA LEU A 91 -1.75 22.49 -19.30
C LEU A 91 -0.35 22.18 -18.77
N ARG A 92 0.29 23.12 -18.05
CA ARG A 92 1.59 22.89 -17.38
C ARG A 92 1.49 21.83 -16.29
N GLU A 93 0.44 21.88 -15.46
CA GLU A 93 0.20 20.86 -14.43
C GLU A 93 0.05 19.47 -15.04
N ILE A 94 -0.74 19.32 -16.11
CA ILE A 94 -0.93 18.06 -16.82
C ILE A 94 0.37 17.58 -17.44
N GLN A 95 1.17 18.45 -18.04
CA GLN A 95 2.49 18.12 -18.60
C GLN A 95 3.43 17.58 -17.51
N LEU A 96 3.48 18.23 -16.35
CA LEU A 96 4.31 17.79 -15.22
C LEU A 96 3.85 16.44 -14.66
N GLN A 97 2.53 16.21 -14.61
CA GLN A 97 1.98 14.92 -14.16
C GLN A 97 2.24 13.80 -15.17
N SER A 98 2.11 14.08 -16.46
CA SER A 98 2.41 13.13 -17.54
C SER A 98 3.89 12.75 -17.55
N ALA A 99 4.80 13.71 -17.41
CA ALA A 99 6.24 13.46 -17.31
C ALA A 99 6.63 12.62 -16.07
N LYS A 100 5.84 12.67 -14.99
CA LYS A 100 6.02 11.79 -13.83
C LYS A 100 5.53 10.37 -14.08
N LYS A 101 4.44 10.18 -14.87
CA LYS A 101 3.89 8.87 -15.23
C LYS A 101 4.74 8.13 -16.27
N ASP A 102 5.36 8.84 -17.20
CA ASP A 102 6.21 8.27 -18.26
C ASP A 102 7.66 8.00 -17.80
N ARG A 103 8.01 8.24 -16.55
CA ARG A 103 9.22 7.60 -16.04
C ARG A 103 9.03 6.10 -16.20
N PRO A 104 9.83 5.42 -17.04
CA PRO A 104 9.77 3.97 -17.09
C PRO A 104 9.96 3.52 -15.66
N LEU A 105 8.93 2.90 -15.09
CA LEU A 105 9.08 2.16 -13.86
C LEU A 105 10.29 1.30 -14.15
N ARG A 106 11.48 1.68 -13.59
CA ARG A 106 12.60 0.75 -13.58
C ARG A 106 11.95 -0.54 -13.15
N LYS A 107 11.90 -1.52 -14.06
CA LYS A 107 11.53 -2.88 -13.71
C LYS A 107 12.52 -3.17 -12.59
N ARG A 108 12.11 -2.95 -11.34
CA ARG A 108 12.84 -3.46 -10.20
C ARG A 108 12.96 -4.91 -10.59
N LYS A 109 14.18 -5.37 -10.87
CA LYS A 109 14.45 -6.80 -10.92
C LYS A 109 13.70 -7.30 -9.72
N ALA A 110 12.64 -8.09 -9.95
CA ALA A 110 11.82 -8.59 -8.86
C ALA A 110 12.83 -9.20 -7.92
N THR A 111 13.08 -8.51 -6.81
CA THR A 111 13.99 -9.03 -5.80
C THR A 111 13.24 -10.28 -5.39
N LYS A 112 13.74 -11.43 -5.83
CA LYS A 112 13.11 -12.71 -5.53
C LYS A 112 13.07 -12.74 -4.02
N ILE A 113 11.87 -12.55 -3.46
CA ILE A 113 11.70 -12.58 -2.00
C ILE A 113 12.21 -13.94 -1.61
N PRO A 114 13.23 -14.03 -0.74
CA PRO A 114 13.77 -15.31 -0.33
C PRO A 114 12.62 -16.16 0.20
N ASP A 115 12.49 -17.36 -0.32
CA ASP A 115 11.47 -18.31 0.13
C ASP A 115 12.00 -18.99 1.40
N TYR A 116 11.57 -18.47 2.54
CA TYR A 116 11.96 -18.98 3.84
C TYR A 116 11.04 -20.13 4.25
N HIS A 117 11.63 -21.21 4.73
CA HIS A 117 10.94 -22.41 5.18
C HIS A 117 11.19 -22.66 6.67
N VAL A 118 10.12 -22.86 7.44
CA VAL A 118 10.25 -23.28 8.84
C VAL A 118 10.73 -24.73 8.89
N ALA A 119 11.86 -24.96 9.54
CA ALA A 119 12.42 -26.30 9.75
C ALA A 119 11.81 -26.96 11.00
N ARG A 120 11.71 -26.21 12.11
CA ARG A 120 11.16 -26.68 13.39
C ARG A 120 10.88 -25.49 14.30
N THR A 121 10.13 -25.75 15.38
CA THR A 121 9.96 -24.81 16.48
C THR A 121 10.27 -25.49 17.82
N ARG A 122 10.71 -24.70 18.81
CA ARG A 122 11.00 -25.17 20.16
C ARG A 122 10.44 -24.16 21.21
N PRO A 123 10.24 -24.57 22.44
CA PRO A 123 10.11 -23.61 23.53
C PRO A 123 11.32 -22.66 23.60
N LEU A 124 11.19 -21.53 24.25
CA LEU A 124 12.31 -20.62 24.49
C LEU A 124 13.39 -21.25 25.39
N GLY A 125 14.64 -20.79 25.27
CA GLY A 125 15.76 -21.17 26.13
C GLY A 125 16.70 -22.22 25.54
N TYR A 126 16.52 -22.64 24.29
CA TYR A 126 17.44 -23.56 23.59
C TYR A 126 18.44 -22.85 22.69
N ASN A 127 18.14 -21.61 22.28
CA ASN A 127 19.03 -20.82 21.43
C ASN A 127 19.46 -19.55 22.17
N ASN A 128 20.77 -19.42 22.42
CA ASN A 128 21.33 -18.31 23.17
C ASN A 128 21.07 -16.95 22.49
N GLU A 129 21.22 -16.86 21.16
CA GLU A 129 21.01 -15.61 20.42
C GLU A 129 19.56 -15.10 20.56
N VAL A 130 18.57 -16.01 20.56
CA VAL A 130 17.16 -15.67 20.78
C VAL A 130 16.93 -15.26 22.24
N THR A 131 17.54 -15.98 23.19
CA THR A 131 17.43 -15.68 24.61
C THR A 131 18.04 -14.32 24.93
N ASP A 132 19.25 -14.04 24.45
CA ASP A 132 19.95 -12.77 24.64
C ASP A 132 19.15 -11.61 24.05
N PHE A 133 18.64 -11.78 22.82
CA PHE A 133 17.75 -10.79 22.18
C PHE A 133 16.51 -10.48 23.02
N LEU A 134 15.83 -11.50 23.55
CA LEU A 134 14.64 -11.32 24.39
C LEU A 134 14.97 -10.65 25.73
N MET A 135 16.12 -10.98 26.33
CA MET A 135 16.59 -10.34 27.55
C MET A 135 16.95 -8.88 27.32
N GLU A 136 17.74 -8.56 26.30
CA GLU A 136 18.14 -7.20 25.93
C GLU A 136 16.94 -6.30 25.60
N SER A 137 15.91 -6.86 24.98
CA SER A 137 14.68 -6.14 24.64
C SER A 137 13.67 -6.09 25.81
N GLY A 138 13.97 -6.66 26.96
CA GLY A 138 13.07 -6.72 28.13
C GLY A 138 11.83 -7.58 27.91
N LEU A 139 11.88 -8.50 26.93
CA LEU A 139 10.74 -9.35 26.55
C LEU A 139 10.79 -10.74 27.17
N TRP A 140 11.92 -11.14 27.74
CA TRP A 140 12.10 -12.49 28.29
C TRP A 140 11.08 -12.81 29.38
N GLU A 141 10.95 -11.93 30.38
CA GLU A 141 10.01 -12.09 31.50
C GLU A 141 8.54 -11.91 31.08
N LEU A 142 8.31 -11.29 29.93
CA LEU A 142 6.99 -11.07 29.39
C LEU A 142 6.55 -12.19 28.43
N ALA A 143 7.47 -13.04 28.02
CA ALA A 143 7.18 -14.09 27.05
C ALA A 143 6.15 -15.09 27.59
N ASP A 144 5.20 -15.47 26.76
CA ASP A 144 4.22 -16.49 27.03
C ASP A 144 4.48 -17.78 26.23
N LEU A 145 3.63 -18.79 26.42
CA LEU A 145 3.77 -20.08 25.78
C LEU A 145 3.57 -20.05 24.25
N ASN A 146 3.01 -18.97 23.71
CA ASN A 146 2.81 -18.81 22.27
C ASN A 146 4.09 -18.36 21.57
N ILE A 147 5.02 -17.74 22.32
CA ILE A 147 6.32 -17.38 21.77
C ILE A 147 7.23 -18.60 21.81
N ARG A 148 7.83 -18.88 20.68
CA ARG A 148 8.71 -20.02 20.47
C ARG A 148 9.99 -19.61 19.75
N GLU A 149 11.01 -20.42 19.84
CA GLU A 149 12.14 -20.38 18.93
C GLU A 149 11.73 -20.98 17.59
N VAL A 150 11.80 -20.19 16.53
CA VAL A 150 11.48 -20.61 15.16
C VAL A 150 12.78 -20.78 14.41
N TYR A 151 13.10 -22.02 14.07
CA TYR A 151 14.25 -22.37 13.22
C TYR A 151 13.78 -22.43 11.79
N TYR A 152 14.40 -21.64 10.93
CA TYR A 152 14.01 -21.52 9.54
C TYR A 152 15.24 -21.39 8.63
N TYR A 153 15.05 -21.64 7.35
CA TYR A 153 16.13 -21.57 6.39
C TYR A 153 15.66 -20.98 5.06
N VAL A 154 16.63 -20.54 4.28
CA VAL A 154 16.46 -20.17 2.88
C VAL A 154 17.50 -20.90 2.04
N ILE A 155 17.11 -21.25 0.82
CA ILE A 155 18.04 -21.78 -0.19
C ILE A 155 18.33 -20.67 -1.18
N ASP A 156 19.61 -20.29 -1.31
CA ASP A 156 20.02 -19.24 -2.24
C ASP A 156 19.97 -19.72 -3.71
N GLN A 157 20.22 -18.81 -4.64
CA GLN A 157 20.20 -19.14 -6.08
C GLN A 157 21.28 -20.15 -6.51
N LYS A 158 22.29 -20.39 -5.66
CA LYS A 158 23.37 -21.35 -5.90
C LYS A 158 23.08 -22.70 -5.24
N GLY A 159 21.93 -22.86 -4.57
CA GLY A 159 21.55 -24.05 -3.84
C GLY A 159 22.13 -24.14 -2.42
N ASN A 160 22.81 -23.10 -1.92
CA ASN A 160 23.34 -23.12 -0.57
C ASN A 160 22.23 -22.81 0.43
N ARG A 161 22.15 -23.61 1.47
CA ARG A 161 21.23 -23.42 2.58
C ARG A 161 21.84 -22.47 3.62
N LYS A 162 21.03 -21.50 4.07
CA LYS A 162 21.34 -20.64 5.20
C LYS A 162 20.27 -20.82 6.28
N ASP A 163 20.70 -21.19 7.47
CA ASP A 163 19.83 -21.43 8.63
C ASP A 163 19.80 -20.21 9.53
N PHE A 164 18.62 -19.97 10.12
CA PHE A 164 18.34 -18.86 11.03
C PHE A 164 17.50 -19.34 12.22
N CYS A 165 17.53 -18.59 13.30
CA CYS A 165 16.64 -18.75 14.43
C CYS A 165 16.13 -17.38 14.90
N ALA A 166 14.87 -17.29 15.30
CA ALA A 166 14.28 -16.08 15.83
C ALA A 166 13.21 -16.42 16.87
N ALA A 167 12.87 -15.47 17.75
CA ALA A 167 11.63 -15.55 18.51
C ALA A 167 10.45 -15.38 17.55
N GLY A 168 9.37 -16.14 17.72
CA GLY A 168 8.21 -16.03 16.85
C GLY A 168 6.95 -16.60 17.45
N TRP A 169 5.82 -16.18 16.88
CA TRP A 169 4.47 -16.63 17.21
C TRP A 169 3.70 -16.95 15.94
N MET A 170 2.74 -17.85 16.06
CA MET A 170 1.94 -18.29 14.93
C MET A 170 0.79 -17.33 14.68
N ASN A 171 0.54 -16.96 13.44
CA ASN A 171 -0.64 -16.24 13.02
C ASN A 171 -1.79 -17.18 12.61
N GLU A 172 -2.99 -16.63 12.38
CA GLU A 172 -4.19 -17.40 12.04
C GLU A 172 -4.09 -18.18 10.72
N ASN A 173 -3.20 -17.75 9.81
CA ASN A 173 -2.99 -18.40 8.51
C ASN A 173 -1.89 -19.46 8.55
N GLY A 174 -1.41 -19.81 9.74
CA GLY A 174 -0.34 -20.79 9.95
C GLY A 174 1.07 -20.27 9.60
N GLY A 175 1.21 -18.99 9.30
CA GLY A 175 2.52 -18.34 9.16
C GLY A 175 3.12 -18.03 10.53
N TRP A 176 4.44 -17.87 10.56
CA TRP A 176 5.18 -17.51 11.75
C TRP A 176 5.66 -16.06 11.64
N GLU A 177 5.11 -15.19 12.48
CA GLU A 177 5.66 -13.86 12.69
C GLU A 177 6.93 -14.00 13.53
N VAL A 178 8.04 -13.50 13.05
CA VAL A 178 9.36 -13.70 13.67
C VAL A 178 10.06 -12.39 13.95
N ARG A 179 10.82 -12.36 15.05
CA ARG A 179 11.58 -11.20 15.48
C ARG A 179 12.93 -11.62 16.05
N ALA A 180 13.97 -10.97 15.57
CA ALA A 180 15.35 -11.07 16.04
C ALA A 180 15.97 -9.68 16.04
N GLN A 181 17.19 -9.54 16.55
CA GLN A 181 17.88 -8.25 16.70
C GLN A 181 17.86 -7.39 15.44
N ASN A 182 18.08 -7.98 14.27
CA ASN A 182 18.18 -7.27 12.99
C ASN A 182 17.11 -7.68 11.96
N TYR A 183 16.08 -8.39 12.40
CA TYR A 183 15.07 -8.91 11.47
C TYR A 183 13.69 -8.99 12.13
N THR A 184 12.70 -8.47 11.42
CA THR A 184 11.27 -8.64 11.74
C THR A 184 10.56 -9.01 10.45
N GLY A 185 9.73 -10.04 10.46
CA GLY A 185 9.02 -10.47 9.27
C GLY A 185 8.11 -11.66 9.52
N CYS A 186 7.48 -12.14 8.46
CA CYS A 186 6.63 -13.32 8.48
C CYS A 186 7.20 -14.42 7.59
N ILE A 187 7.23 -15.64 8.10
CA ILE A 187 7.62 -16.85 7.37
C ILE A 187 6.35 -17.62 7.05
N GLY A 188 6.08 -17.79 5.75
CA GLY A 188 4.82 -18.33 5.27
C GLY A 188 3.77 -17.23 5.01
N THR A 189 2.50 -17.57 5.17
CA THR A 189 1.38 -16.67 4.87
C THR A 189 1.21 -15.65 5.98
N LYS A 190 1.19 -14.35 5.61
CA LYS A 190 0.88 -13.27 6.56
C LYS A 190 -0.53 -13.39 7.10
N GLY A 191 -0.73 -12.99 8.34
CA GLY A 191 -2.04 -13.02 8.98
C GLY A 191 -2.06 -12.24 10.29
N MET A 192 -3.24 -11.99 10.80
CA MET A 192 -3.45 -11.52 12.15
C MET A 192 -3.25 -12.67 13.14
N THR A 193 -3.07 -12.35 14.42
CA THR A 193 -3.06 -13.36 15.50
C THR A 193 -4.23 -13.09 16.42
N PHE A 194 -5.05 -14.11 16.67
CA PHE A 194 -6.21 -13.98 17.52
C PHE A 194 -6.08 -14.89 18.76
N ILE A 195 -6.27 -14.30 19.93
CA ILE A 195 -6.29 -14.99 21.21
C ILE A 195 -7.72 -14.87 21.76
N SER A 196 -8.45 -15.96 21.76
CA SER A 196 -9.85 -16.00 22.19
C SER A 196 -9.95 -16.04 23.72
N ALA A 197 -10.75 -15.14 24.28
CA ALA A 197 -11.11 -15.14 25.70
C ALA A 197 -12.54 -14.64 25.95
N SER A 198 -13.06 -13.71 25.14
CA SER A 198 -14.37 -13.09 25.28
C SER A 198 -15.08 -13.03 23.94
N GLU A 199 -16.41 -13.10 23.96
CA GLU A 199 -17.25 -12.88 22.77
C GLU A 199 -17.73 -11.42 22.65
N THR A 200 -17.60 -10.62 23.73
CA THR A 200 -18.17 -9.27 23.79
C THR A 200 -17.11 -8.17 23.76
N VAL A 201 -15.88 -8.45 24.22
CA VAL A 201 -14.79 -7.44 24.31
C VAL A 201 -13.62 -7.87 23.46
N LEU A 202 -13.18 -6.98 22.58
CA LEU A 202 -12.01 -7.18 21.71
C LEU A 202 -10.96 -6.11 21.99
N ALA A 203 -9.74 -6.53 22.32
CA ALA A 203 -8.57 -5.66 22.37
C ALA A 203 -7.72 -5.82 21.10
N ILE A 204 -7.32 -4.71 20.47
CA ILE A 204 -6.59 -4.70 19.22
C ILE A 204 -5.21 -4.10 19.43
N PHE A 205 -4.16 -4.80 19.00
CA PHE A 205 -2.77 -4.39 19.08
C PHE A 205 -2.09 -4.37 17.72
N PRO A 206 -1.13 -3.45 17.46
CA PRO A 206 -0.33 -3.45 16.24
C PRO A 206 0.56 -4.69 16.13
N GLU A 207 1.30 -5.00 17.21
CA GLU A 207 2.28 -6.09 17.27
C GLU A 207 2.13 -6.91 18.54
N TYR A 208 2.61 -8.16 18.50
CA TYR A 208 2.57 -9.08 19.65
C TYR A 208 3.35 -8.54 20.86
N VAL A 209 4.44 -7.83 20.60
CA VAL A 209 5.27 -7.22 21.65
C VAL A 209 4.50 -6.15 22.42
N ASP A 210 3.63 -5.38 21.75
CA ASP A 210 2.81 -4.37 22.40
C ASP A 210 1.78 -5.03 23.33
N TYR A 211 1.17 -6.12 22.87
CA TYR A 211 0.30 -6.95 23.70
C TYR A 211 1.03 -7.49 24.94
N LEU A 212 2.23 -8.08 24.78
CA LEU A 212 2.98 -8.62 25.90
C LEU A 212 3.29 -7.57 26.97
N LYS A 213 3.67 -6.37 26.58
CA LYS A 213 3.94 -5.26 27.50
C LYS A 213 2.70 -4.82 28.29
N ARG A 214 1.53 -5.05 27.75
CA ARG A 214 0.24 -4.64 28.32
C ARG A 214 -0.60 -5.81 28.85
N ARG A 215 -0.15 -7.07 28.74
CA ARG A 215 -0.97 -8.24 29.08
C ARG A 215 -1.50 -8.29 30.51
N ASN A 216 -0.85 -7.57 31.44
CA ASN A 216 -1.28 -7.44 32.83
C ASN A 216 -2.27 -6.27 33.04
N ASP A 217 -2.66 -5.56 31.98
CA ASP A 217 -3.69 -4.54 32.04
C ASP A 217 -5.03 -5.18 32.43
N LYS A 218 -5.71 -4.60 33.44
CA LYS A 218 -7.00 -5.09 33.95
C LYS A 218 -8.06 -5.23 32.85
N HIS A 219 -8.02 -4.36 31.87
CA HIS A 219 -8.96 -4.37 30.74
C HIS A 219 -8.80 -5.60 29.84
N LEU A 220 -7.62 -6.24 29.84
CA LEU A 220 -7.36 -7.44 29.00
C LEU A 220 -7.77 -8.74 29.65
N HIS A 221 -8.04 -8.80 30.97
CA HIS A 221 -8.36 -10.05 31.65
C HIS A 221 -9.60 -10.75 31.10
N TYR A 222 -10.52 -9.99 30.50
CA TYR A 222 -11.77 -10.48 29.96
C TYR A 222 -11.97 -10.09 28.50
N ALA A 223 -10.90 -9.81 27.76
CA ALA A 223 -10.97 -9.42 26.36
C ALA A 223 -10.32 -10.48 25.48
N SER A 224 -10.93 -10.78 24.34
CA SER A 224 -10.22 -11.42 23.24
C SER A 224 -9.21 -10.45 22.68
N VAL A 225 -8.08 -10.96 22.20
CA VAL A 225 -6.99 -10.12 21.70
C VAL A 225 -6.78 -10.38 20.21
N LEU A 226 -6.77 -9.32 19.41
CA LEU A 226 -6.44 -9.34 18.00
C LEU A 226 -5.16 -8.55 17.76
N ILE A 227 -4.14 -9.22 17.25
CA ILE A 227 -2.87 -8.61 16.90
C ILE A 227 -2.80 -8.50 15.40
N LEU A 228 -2.59 -7.29 14.91
CA LEU A 228 -2.59 -6.99 13.48
C LEU A 228 -1.38 -7.59 12.76
N ASN A 229 -0.20 -7.60 13.39
CA ASN A 229 1.09 -7.97 12.83
C ASN A 229 1.53 -7.09 11.63
N HIS A 230 0.59 -6.49 10.89
CA HIS A 230 0.87 -5.59 9.79
C HIS A 230 -0.27 -4.58 9.59
N PRO A 231 0.00 -3.29 9.26
CA PRO A 231 -1.04 -2.28 9.09
C PRO A 231 -2.02 -2.58 7.94
N ASP A 232 -1.65 -3.37 6.95
CA ASP A 232 -2.55 -3.79 5.86
C ASP A 232 -3.80 -4.53 6.36
N PHE A 233 -3.76 -5.09 7.57
CA PHE A 233 -4.90 -5.79 8.17
C PHE A 233 -5.88 -4.88 8.93
N LEU A 234 -5.65 -3.56 8.99
CA LEU A 234 -6.57 -2.62 9.68
C LEU A 234 -8.02 -2.75 9.20
N SER A 235 -8.24 -2.83 7.88
CA SER A 235 -9.59 -2.96 7.32
C SER A 235 -10.27 -4.29 7.70
N ALA A 236 -9.51 -5.39 7.72
CA ALA A 236 -10.01 -6.69 8.15
C ALA A 236 -10.30 -6.74 9.66
N ALA A 237 -9.42 -6.10 10.45
CA ALA A 237 -9.61 -5.96 11.89
C ALA A 237 -10.86 -5.15 12.23
N LEU A 238 -11.09 -4.04 11.54
CA LEU A 238 -12.30 -3.21 11.69
C LEU A 238 -13.58 -4.03 11.42
N LYS A 239 -13.57 -4.81 10.34
CA LYS A 239 -14.71 -5.72 10.02
C LYS A 239 -14.89 -6.76 11.12
N ARG A 240 -13.81 -7.33 11.67
CA ARG A 240 -13.92 -8.30 12.76
C ARG A 240 -14.42 -7.65 14.04
N ALA A 241 -13.90 -6.46 14.37
CA ALA A 241 -14.28 -5.69 15.54
C ALA A 241 -15.76 -5.30 15.60
N SER A 242 -16.43 -5.18 14.45
CA SER A 242 -17.86 -4.88 14.40
C SER A 242 -18.78 -5.98 14.99
N HIS A 243 -18.24 -7.16 15.27
CA HIS A 243 -18.98 -8.25 15.91
C HIS A 243 -18.88 -8.24 17.44
N PHE A 244 -18.11 -7.30 18.02
CA PHE A 244 -17.92 -7.17 19.46
C PHE A 244 -18.68 -5.96 19.99
N GLU A 245 -19.16 -6.06 21.23
CA GLU A 245 -19.91 -4.99 21.88
C GLU A 245 -19.00 -3.85 22.35
N LYS A 246 -17.74 -4.16 22.69
CA LYS A 246 -16.72 -3.19 23.10
C LYS A 246 -15.39 -3.50 22.42
N VAL A 247 -14.74 -2.44 21.94
CA VAL A 247 -13.42 -2.51 21.31
C VAL A 247 -12.42 -1.65 22.11
N LEU A 248 -11.31 -2.24 22.51
CA LEU A 248 -10.19 -1.57 23.14
C LEU A 248 -9.07 -1.45 22.10
N LEU A 249 -8.80 -0.24 21.67
CA LEU A 249 -7.83 0.01 20.59
C LEU A 249 -6.51 0.50 21.15
N TYR A 250 -5.50 -0.36 21.20
CA TYR A 250 -4.13 -0.08 21.64
C TYR A 250 -3.26 0.22 20.43
N ILE A 251 -3.35 1.42 19.89
CA ILE A 251 -2.60 1.82 18.69
C ILE A 251 -1.86 3.13 18.95
N ASP A 252 -0.61 3.18 18.51
CA ASP A 252 0.20 4.38 18.44
C ASP A 252 0.19 4.91 17.00
N GLU A 253 -0.48 6.03 16.77
CA GLU A 253 -0.62 6.66 15.45
C GLU A 253 0.68 7.27 14.93
N THR A 254 1.70 7.42 15.75
CA THR A 254 3.03 7.85 15.30
C THR A 254 3.73 6.79 14.47
N ARG A 255 3.30 5.53 14.58
CA ARG A 255 3.84 4.43 13.80
C ARG A 255 3.37 4.48 12.35
N ASN A 256 4.29 4.18 11.46
CA ASN A 256 4.02 4.16 10.02
C ASN A 256 2.91 3.14 9.67
N GLY A 257 1.89 3.61 8.96
CA GLY A 257 0.73 2.81 8.54
C GLY A 257 -0.45 2.81 9.51
N TYR A 258 -0.34 3.47 10.67
CA TYR A 258 -1.40 3.54 11.68
C TYR A 258 -1.95 4.97 11.89
N GLN A 259 -1.52 5.97 11.10
CA GLN A 259 -1.80 7.40 11.29
C GLN A 259 -3.30 7.78 11.32
N SER A 260 -4.15 6.98 10.71
CA SER A 260 -5.61 7.22 10.69
C SER A 260 -6.42 6.07 11.31
N ALA A 261 -5.75 5.22 12.09
CA ALA A 261 -6.39 4.02 12.62
C ALA A 261 -7.47 4.39 13.67
N THR A 262 -7.16 5.29 14.58
CA THR A 262 -8.09 5.76 15.62
C THR A 262 -9.34 6.36 15.00
N GLU A 263 -9.18 7.29 14.05
CA GLU A 263 -10.30 7.92 13.34
C GLU A 263 -11.17 6.87 12.63
N ALA A 264 -10.57 5.95 11.89
CA ALA A 264 -11.28 4.90 11.17
C ALA A 264 -12.08 3.96 12.10
N PHE A 265 -11.55 3.64 13.29
CA PHE A 265 -12.24 2.80 14.27
C PHE A 265 -13.33 3.55 15.01
N THR A 266 -13.08 4.77 15.49
CA THR A 266 -14.08 5.56 16.24
C THR A 266 -15.23 6.03 15.38
N GLU A 267 -14.99 6.37 14.10
CA GLU A 267 -16.04 6.74 13.16
C GLU A 267 -17.02 5.58 12.88
N LYS A 268 -16.47 4.37 12.64
CA LYS A 268 -17.29 3.20 12.27
C LYS A 268 -17.80 2.40 13.45
N LEU A 269 -17.13 2.46 14.58
CA LEU A 269 -17.44 1.71 15.80
C LEU A 269 -17.46 2.66 17.00
N PRO A 270 -18.62 3.30 17.30
CA PRO A 270 -18.76 4.28 18.38
C PRO A 270 -18.45 3.74 19.79
N HIS A 271 -18.44 2.40 19.94
CA HIS A 271 -18.09 1.70 21.17
C HIS A 271 -16.58 1.38 21.30
N THR A 272 -15.76 2.04 20.49
CA THR A 272 -14.29 1.91 20.56
C THR A 272 -13.73 2.85 21.64
N GLU A 273 -12.99 2.28 22.57
CA GLU A 273 -12.17 2.99 23.56
C GLU A 273 -10.70 2.97 23.11
N VAL A 274 -10.12 4.14 22.89
CA VAL A 274 -8.71 4.27 22.49
C VAL A 274 -7.83 4.35 23.71
N ILE A 275 -6.82 3.48 23.77
CA ILE A 275 -5.88 3.37 24.88
C ILE A 275 -4.47 3.64 24.34
N SER A 276 -3.79 4.63 24.90
CA SER A 276 -2.41 4.95 24.50
C SER A 276 -1.45 3.81 24.85
N LEU A 277 -0.57 3.47 23.91
CA LEU A 277 0.49 2.45 24.06
C LEU A 277 1.67 2.96 24.90
#